data_ae8240502a2e2126a4e3154aea4cf98f
#
_entry.id   ae8240502a2e2126a4e3154aea4cf98f
#
_cell.length_a   1.000
_cell.length_b   1.000
_cell.length_c   1.000
_cell.angle_alpha   90.00
_cell.angle_beta   90.00
_cell.angle_gamma   90.00
#
_symmetry.space_group_name_H-M   'P 1'
#
loop_
_entity.id
_entity.type
_entity.pdbx_description
1 polymer ?
#
loop_
_entity_poly.entity_id
_entity_poly.type
_entity_poly.pdbx_seq_one_letter_code
_entity_poly.pdbx_strand_id
1 'polypeptide(L)'
;MVALGDDGTILLERQWRHPLKRSFWELPAGKIDPNEEEIACAKRELIEECGVQAQEWTKLGVINNAIGYSNEHIAIYLARGLTEVEQKLDEGEFLEVYRVPFGEAWEMA
;
A
#
# COMPACT_ATOMS: atom_id res chain seq x y z
N MET A 1 -0.09 0.27 -3.64
CA MET A 1 1.13 -0.50 -3.99
C MET A 1 0.85 -1.99 -3.91
N VAL A 2 1.35 -2.72 -4.88
CA VAL A 2 1.30 -4.20 -4.86
C VAL A 2 2.71 -4.68 -4.51
N ALA A 3 2.93 -5.05 -3.27
CA ALA A 3 4.22 -5.52 -2.79
C ALA A 3 4.24 -7.05 -2.81
N LEU A 4 4.94 -7.61 -3.77
CA LEU A 4 4.97 -9.04 -4.06
C LEU A 4 6.25 -9.67 -3.54
N GLY A 5 6.12 -10.64 -2.63
CA GLY A 5 7.24 -11.43 -2.13
C GLY A 5 7.65 -12.54 -3.09
N ASP A 6 8.89 -12.99 -2.98
CA ASP A 6 9.44 -14.06 -3.80
C ASP A 6 8.74 -15.41 -3.55
N ASP A 7 8.07 -15.52 -2.43
CA ASP A 7 7.30 -16.72 -2.04
C ASP A 7 5.87 -16.72 -2.58
N GLY A 8 5.51 -15.75 -3.42
CA GLY A 8 4.16 -15.62 -3.96
C GLY A 8 3.15 -14.97 -3.05
N THR A 9 3.60 -14.36 -1.96
CA THR A 9 2.72 -13.61 -1.06
C THR A 9 2.64 -12.14 -1.43
N ILE A 10 1.55 -11.49 -1.04
CA ILE A 10 1.33 -10.06 -1.24
C ILE A 10 1.09 -9.43 0.13
N LEU A 11 1.56 -8.20 0.32
CA LEU A 11 1.31 -7.46 1.55
C LEU A 11 -0.08 -6.83 1.52
N LEU A 12 -0.85 -7.10 2.55
CA LEU A 12 -2.14 -6.47 2.79
C LEU A 12 -2.13 -5.81 4.14
N GLU A 13 -2.86 -4.72 4.25
CA GLU A 13 -3.08 -4.02 5.49
C GLU A 13 -4.50 -4.26 5.97
N ARG A 14 -4.65 -4.47 7.28
CA ARG A 14 -5.95 -4.50 7.93
C ARG A 14 -6.06 -3.24 8.76
N GLN A 15 -6.99 -2.37 8.40
CA GLN A 15 -7.17 -1.10 9.06
C GLN A 15 -8.60 -0.95 9.56
N TRP A 16 -8.74 -0.57 10.83
CA TRP A 16 -10.03 -0.27 11.41
C TRP A 16 -10.53 1.08 10.92
N ARG A 17 -11.73 1.09 10.35
CA ARG A 17 -12.39 2.32 9.90
C ARG A 17 -13.48 2.69 10.91
N HIS A 18 -13.18 3.67 11.75
CA HIS A 18 -14.01 4.01 12.90
C HIS A 18 -15.46 4.40 12.58
N PRO A 19 -15.75 5.22 11.57
CA PRO A 19 -17.15 5.55 11.26
C PRO A 19 -17.99 4.33 10.90
N LEU A 20 -17.38 3.32 10.28
CA LEU A 20 -18.06 2.09 9.85
C LEU A 20 -17.97 0.99 10.89
N LYS A 21 -17.17 1.18 11.94
CA LYS A 21 -16.95 0.23 13.03
C LYS A 21 -16.58 -1.17 12.56
N ARG A 22 -15.74 -1.27 11.52
CA ARG A 22 -15.22 -2.53 11.00
C ARG A 22 -13.85 -2.36 10.37
N SER A 23 -13.14 -3.46 10.25
CA SER A 23 -11.85 -3.52 9.57
C SER A 23 -12.03 -3.77 8.08
N PHE A 24 -11.06 -3.29 7.29
CA PHE A 24 -10.97 -3.55 5.86
C PHE A 24 -9.59 -4.08 5.50
N TRP A 25 -9.56 -4.97 4.53
CA TRP A 25 -8.32 -5.39 3.90
C TRP A 25 -8.00 -4.46 2.75
N GLU A 26 -6.81 -3.88 2.79
CA GLU A 26 -6.39 -2.87 1.82
C GLU A 26 -4.96 -3.14 1.35
N LEU A 27 -4.65 -2.70 0.12
CA LEU A 27 -3.26 -2.60 -0.33
C LEU A 27 -2.61 -1.38 0.32
N PRO A 28 -1.29 -1.45 0.60
CA PRO A 28 -0.59 -0.27 1.10
C PRO A 28 -0.74 0.93 0.17
N ALA A 29 -1.03 2.08 0.72
CA ALA A 29 -1.22 3.31 -0.03
C ALA A 29 -0.87 4.52 0.83
N GLY A 30 -0.64 5.65 0.19
CA GLY A 30 -0.39 6.90 0.89
C GLY A 30 -0.63 8.10 0.00
N LYS A 31 -0.68 9.26 0.60
CA LYS A 31 -0.83 10.53 -0.10
C LYS A 31 0.54 11.13 -0.41
N ILE A 32 0.65 11.69 -1.62
CA ILE A 32 1.85 12.39 -2.05
C ILE A 32 1.96 13.71 -1.30
N ASP A 33 3.09 13.92 -0.62
CA ASP A 33 3.36 15.17 0.07
C ASP A 33 3.69 16.28 -0.95
N PRO A 34 3.54 17.57 -0.58
CA PRO A 34 3.91 18.67 -1.46
C PRO A 34 5.35 18.52 -1.97
N ASN A 35 5.54 18.67 -3.28
CA ASN A 35 6.82 18.55 -3.97
C ASN A 35 7.47 17.15 -3.93
N GLU A 36 6.73 16.13 -3.53
CA GLU A 36 7.19 14.75 -3.54
C GLU A 36 6.82 14.08 -4.86
N GLU A 37 7.74 13.29 -5.41
CA GLU A 37 7.46 12.46 -6.60
C GLU A 37 6.63 11.24 -6.21
N GLU A 38 5.81 10.73 -7.14
CA GLU A 38 4.97 9.55 -6.91
C GLU A 38 5.76 8.35 -6.41
N ILE A 39 6.89 8.04 -7.06
CA ILE A 39 7.70 6.89 -6.68
C ILE A 39 8.35 7.06 -5.31
N ALA A 40 8.77 8.28 -4.99
CA ALA A 40 9.32 8.58 -3.67
C ALA A 40 8.27 8.41 -2.58
N CYS A 41 7.03 8.82 -2.85
CA CYS A 41 5.90 8.62 -1.97
C CYS A 41 5.65 7.12 -1.73
N ALA A 42 5.61 6.33 -2.80
CA ALA A 42 5.37 4.90 -2.71
C ALA A 42 6.43 4.20 -1.86
N LYS A 43 7.70 4.54 -2.08
CA LYS A 43 8.81 3.98 -1.31
C LYS A 43 8.72 4.37 0.17
N ARG A 44 8.44 5.63 0.45
CA ARG A 44 8.31 6.14 1.81
C ARG A 44 7.17 5.47 2.55
N GLU A 45 5.99 5.42 1.94
CA GLU A 45 4.79 4.85 2.56
C GLU A 45 4.94 3.35 2.82
N LEU A 46 5.60 2.63 1.92
CA LEU A 46 5.84 1.19 2.12
C LEU A 46 6.71 0.94 3.36
N ILE A 47 7.72 1.78 3.59
CA ILE A 47 8.56 1.69 4.79
C ILE A 47 7.76 2.08 6.03
N GLU A 48 7.09 3.22 5.99
CA GLU A 48 6.36 3.74 7.15
C GLU A 48 5.24 2.81 7.60
N GLU A 49 4.44 2.33 6.67
CA GLU A 49 3.27 1.51 6.98
C GLU A 49 3.61 0.04 7.18
N CYS A 50 4.46 -0.53 6.34
CA CYS A 50 4.69 -1.98 6.31
C CYS A 50 6.05 -2.40 6.85
N GLY A 51 6.98 -1.47 7.03
CA GLY A 51 8.35 -1.81 7.43
C GLY A 51 9.08 -2.62 6.39
N VAL A 52 8.90 -2.29 5.10
CA VAL A 52 9.47 -3.03 3.98
C VAL A 52 10.06 -2.06 2.96
N GLN A 53 11.23 -2.41 2.43
CA GLN A 53 11.82 -1.79 1.25
C GLN A 53 11.74 -2.75 0.08
N ALA A 54 11.64 -2.23 -1.14
CA ALA A 54 11.65 -3.03 -2.35
C ALA A 54 12.79 -2.58 -3.27
N GLN A 55 13.43 -3.52 -3.94
CA GLN A 55 14.51 -3.23 -4.88
C GLN A 55 14.02 -2.86 -6.27
N GLU A 56 12.89 -3.43 -6.66
CA GLU A 56 12.33 -3.22 -8.00
C GLU A 56 10.96 -2.58 -7.90
N TRP A 57 10.77 -1.51 -8.67
CA TRP A 57 9.52 -0.77 -8.75
C TRP A 57 9.08 -0.63 -10.20
N THR A 58 7.85 -1.02 -10.48
CA THR A 58 7.27 -0.92 -11.82
C THR A 58 5.92 -0.21 -11.72
N LYS A 59 5.76 0.87 -12.47
CA LYS A 59 4.46 1.54 -12.55
C LYS A 59 3.53 0.72 -13.43
N LEU A 60 2.44 0.24 -12.86
CA LEU A 60 1.45 -0.56 -13.59
C LEU A 60 0.43 0.28 -14.33
N GLY A 61 0.11 1.45 -13.81
CA GLY A 61 -0.86 2.32 -14.43
C GLY A 61 -1.38 3.39 -13.48
N VAL A 62 -2.36 4.13 -13.96
CA VAL A 62 -3.05 5.16 -13.19
C VAL A 62 -4.54 4.94 -13.31
N ILE A 63 -5.24 4.95 -12.18
CA ILE A 63 -6.69 4.91 -12.14
C ILE A 63 -7.17 6.32 -11.83
N ASN A 64 -8.02 6.86 -12.70
CA ASN A 64 -8.66 8.14 -12.47
C ASN A 64 -9.98 7.90 -11.76
N ASN A 65 -10.17 8.55 -10.62
CA ASN A 65 -11.43 8.50 -9.93
C ASN A 65 -12.39 9.49 -10.59
N ALA A 66 -13.17 9.00 -11.55
CA ALA A 66 -14.02 9.82 -12.41
C ALA A 66 -15.39 10.09 -11.81
N ILE A 67 -15.60 9.87 -10.53
CA ILE A 67 -16.88 10.11 -9.89
C ILE A 67 -16.96 11.56 -9.43
N GLY A 68 -17.67 12.39 -10.17
CA GLY A 68 -18.00 13.75 -9.77
C GLY A 68 -16.86 14.73 -9.90
N TYR A 69 -16.56 15.45 -8.85
CA TYR A 69 -15.70 16.64 -8.84
C TYR A 69 -14.24 16.39 -8.48
N SER A 70 -13.83 15.12 -8.39
CA SER A 70 -12.47 14.80 -7.96
C SER A 70 -11.52 14.73 -9.13
N ASN A 71 -10.43 15.47 -9.03
CA ASN A 71 -9.27 15.33 -9.93
C ASN A 71 -8.29 14.29 -9.41
N GLU A 72 -8.69 13.46 -8.47
CA GLU A 72 -7.82 12.46 -7.89
C GLU A 72 -7.50 11.36 -8.88
N HIS A 73 -6.23 11.00 -8.91
CA HIS A 73 -5.76 9.83 -9.63
C HIS A 73 -4.95 8.97 -8.68
N ILE A 74 -4.98 7.67 -8.91
CA ILE A 74 -4.25 6.70 -8.11
C ILE A 74 -3.22 6.02 -9.00
N ALA A 75 -1.94 6.21 -8.69
CA ALA A 75 -0.86 5.52 -9.37
C ALA A 75 -0.65 4.16 -8.71
N ILE A 76 -0.59 3.10 -9.52
CA ILE A 76 -0.41 1.74 -9.05
C ILE A 76 1.00 1.28 -9.37
N TYR A 77 1.73 0.86 -8.35
CA TYR A 77 3.10 0.37 -8.46
C TYR A 77 3.21 -1.07 -8.00
N LEU A 78 3.98 -1.85 -8.75
CA LEU A 78 4.41 -3.18 -8.33
C LEU A 78 5.78 -3.05 -7.66
N ALA A 79 5.91 -3.58 -6.46
CA ALA A 79 7.16 -3.59 -5.70
C ALA A 79 7.63 -5.03 -5.50
N ARG A 80 8.87 -5.31 -5.85
CA ARG A 80 9.49 -6.63 -5.72
C ARG A 80 10.87 -6.53 -5.09
N GLY A 81 11.41 -7.67 -4.67
CA GLY A 81 12.69 -7.69 -3.97
C GLY A 81 12.55 -7.07 -2.58
N LEU A 82 11.62 -7.59 -1.79
CA LEU A 82 11.25 -7.01 -0.50
C LEU A 82 12.29 -7.34 0.58
N THR A 83 12.62 -6.35 1.39
CA THR A 83 13.50 -6.48 2.55
C THR A 83 12.82 -5.82 3.75
N GLU A 84 12.82 -6.50 4.88
CA GLU A 84 12.25 -5.94 6.10
C GLU A 84 13.13 -4.85 6.68
N VAL A 85 12.49 -3.75 7.11
CA VAL A 85 13.13 -2.64 7.81
C VAL A 85 12.22 -2.22 8.97
N GLU A 86 12.62 -1.23 9.73
CA GLU A 86 11.80 -0.75 10.84
C GLU A 86 10.55 -0.02 10.35
N GLN A 87 9.38 -0.45 10.85
CA GLN A 87 8.11 0.21 10.59
C GLN A 87 8.03 1.52 11.38
N LYS A 88 7.48 2.57 10.75
CA LYS A 88 7.36 3.90 11.35
C LYS A 88 5.95 4.45 11.17
N LEU A 89 5.00 3.92 11.93
CA LEU A 89 3.64 4.44 11.95
C LEU A 89 3.59 5.81 12.65
N ASP A 90 2.71 6.67 12.18
CA ASP A 90 2.41 7.92 12.85
C ASP A 90 1.68 7.66 14.17
N GLU A 91 1.78 8.60 15.09
CA GLU A 91 1.11 8.50 16.37
C GLU A 91 -0.41 8.34 16.19
N GLY A 92 -0.97 7.33 16.85
CA GLY A 92 -2.40 7.04 16.76
C GLY A 92 -2.83 6.15 15.60
N GLU A 93 -1.91 5.76 14.73
CA GLU A 93 -2.21 4.79 13.68
C GLU A 93 -2.21 3.37 14.23
N PHE A 94 -3.26 2.63 13.90
CA PHE A 94 -3.38 1.21 14.23
C PHE A 94 -3.52 0.43 12.94
N LEU A 95 -2.44 -0.21 12.55
CA LEU A 95 -2.33 -0.90 11.27
C LEU A 95 -1.70 -2.26 11.46
N GLU A 96 -2.40 -3.29 11.03
CA GLU A 96 -1.87 -4.65 10.98
C GLU A 96 -1.46 -4.97 9.55
N VAL A 97 -0.27 -5.55 9.38
CA VAL A 97 0.28 -5.92 8.08
C VAL A 97 0.40 -7.44 8.00
N TYR A 98 -0.11 -8.01 6.91
CA TYR A 98 -0.11 -9.45 6.69
C TYR A 98 0.50 -9.79 5.35
N ARG A 99 1.20 -10.93 5.30
CA ARG A 99 1.65 -11.55 4.06
C ARG A 99 0.65 -12.64 3.71
N VAL A 100 -0.03 -12.47 2.59
CA VAL A 100 -1.11 -13.37 2.18
C VAL A 100 -0.77 -13.97 0.82
N PRO A 101 -0.93 -15.30 0.61
CA PRO A 101 -0.76 -15.87 -0.71
C PRO A 101 -1.63 -15.14 -1.73
N PHE A 102 -1.08 -14.88 -2.91
CA PHE A 102 -1.74 -14.06 -3.91
C PHE A 102 -3.16 -14.53 -4.23
N GLY A 103 -3.35 -15.85 -4.35
CA GLY A 103 -4.66 -16.42 -4.62
C GLY A 103 -5.70 -16.13 -3.53
N GLU A 104 -5.28 -16.15 -2.26
CA GLU A 104 -6.17 -15.80 -1.14
C GLU A 104 -6.46 -14.30 -1.10
N ALA A 105 -5.45 -13.46 -1.39
CA ALA A 105 -5.63 -12.02 -1.42
C ALA A 105 -6.68 -11.61 -2.47
N TRP A 106 -6.70 -12.29 -3.58
CA TRP A 106 -7.69 -12.05 -4.63
C TRP A 106 -9.13 -12.25 -4.14
N GLU A 107 -9.35 -13.28 -3.32
CA GLU A 107 -10.67 -13.57 -2.76
C GLU A 107 -11.07 -12.60 -1.64
N MET A 108 -10.09 -12.00 -0.96
CA MET A 108 -10.32 -11.05 0.14
C MET A 108 -10.68 -9.64 -0.36
N ALA A 109 -10.39 -9.34 -1.59
CA ALA A 109 -10.59 -8.00 -2.14
C ALA A 109 -12.07 -7.64 -2.38
#